data_459c96f067837bdf9f56a6d638b5576e
#
_entry.id   459c96f067837bdf9f56a6d638b5576e
#
_cell.length_a   1.000
_cell.length_b   1.000
_cell.length_c   1.000
_cell.angle_alpha   90.00
_cell.angle_beta   90.00
_cell.angle_gamma   90.00
#
_symmetry.space_group_name_H-M   'P 1'
#
loop_
_entity.id
_entity.type
_entity.pdbx_description
1 polymer ?
#
loop_
_entity_poly.entity_id
_entity_poly.type
_entity_poly.pdbx_seq_one_letter_code
_entity_poly.pdbx_strand_id
1 'polypeptide(L)'
;MNNPIGPYRTLDLSPGRRIWVNTLELSWPAHSIYGLLEVDVTVARQRLDELEAQTGEDLSFTAFVAVCVARAVAEHKEVQAYLQGRGRLILFEDVNIGLMIEHQAGEKRALMGHVIAGANHKTFRQINDEIRAVQRAPAPANRGMPGWFRSLMLAPWPLSRLFMALLRWNGRRDPTSFVGMGGTVALTSVGLFGGGHSGWALTPTPQSLGLAVGLCASAAMTGVSQA
;
A
#
# COMPACT_ATOMS: atom_id res chain seq x y z
N MET A 1 -24.16 0.12 40.41
CA MET A 1 -24.48 0.61 39.09
C MET A 1 -24.16 -0.50 38.08
N ASN A 2 -25.19 -1.09 37.47
CA ASN A 2 -24.95 -2.10 36.44
C ASN A 2 -24.29 -1.42 35.20
N ASN A 3 -23.07 -1.85 34.88
CA ASN A 3 -22.40 -1.37 33.68
C ASN A 3 -23.14 -1.94 32.42
N PRO A 4 -23.83 -1.12 31.65
CA PRO A 4 -24.63 -1.61 30.51
C PRO A 4 -23.78 -2.19 29.36
N ILE A 5 -22.47 -1.97 29.40
CA ILE A 5 -21.52 -2.41 28.36
C ILE A 5 -21.05 -3.86 28.60
N GLY A 6 -21.26 -4.38 29.82
CA GLY A 6 -20.73 -5.68 30.25
C GLY A 6 -19.22 -5.65 30.59
N PRO A 7 -18.61 -6.80 30.89
CA PRO A 7 -17.19 -6.86 31.25
C PRO A 7 -16.30 -6.64 30.02
N TYR A 8 -15.31 -5.77 30.17
CA TYR A 8 -14.29 -5.52 29.13
C TYR A 8 -12.90 -5.43 29.76
N ARG A 9 -11.88 -5.64 28.94
CA ARG A 9 -10.48 -5.42 29.30
C ARG A 9 -9.81 -4.50 28.30
N THR A 10 -8.89 -3.68 28.77
CA THR A 10 -8.03 -2.82 27.96
C THR A 10 -6.71 -3.53 27.67
N LEU A 11 -6.20 -3.36 26.45
CA LEU A 11 -4.90 -3.85 26.03
C LEU A 11 -4.11 -2.70 25.43
N ASP A 12 -2.85 -2.59 25.79
CA ASP A 12 -1.96 -1.61 25.18
C ASP A 12 -1.61 -1.99 23.73
N LEU A 13 -1.58 -0.98 22.87
CA LEU A 13 -1.13 -1.17 21.50
C LEU A 13 0.38 -1.44 21.47
N SER A 14 0.77 -2.49 20.74
CA SER A 14 2.18 -2.70 20.44
C SER A 14 2.76 -1.51 19.67
N PRO A 15 4.08 -1.23 19.78
CA PRO A 15 4.71 -0.12 19.06
C PRO A 15 4.43 -0.12 17.55
N GLY A 16 4.43 -1.29 16.92
CA GLY A 16 4.08 -1.43 15.50
C GLY A 16 2.65 -1.01 15.20
N ARG A 17 1.67 -1.43 16.00
CA ARG A 17 0.27 -1.03 15.84
C ARG A 17 0.06 0.46 16.06
N ARG A 18 0.77 1.05 17.03
CA ARG A 18 0.70 2.50 17.30
C ARG A 18 1.21 3.32 16.10
N ILE A 19 2.31 2.90 15.46
CA ILE A 19 2.81 3.52 14.22
C ILE A 19 1.76 3.44 13.11
N TRP A 20 1.12 2.29 12.94
CA TRP A 20 0.05 2.11 11.95
C TRP A 20 -1.13 3.04 12.19
N VAL A 21 -1.64 3.11 13.40
CA VAL A 21 -2.74 4.02 13.76
C VAL A 21 -2.36 5.47 13.42
N ASN A 22 -1.17 5.93 13.81
CA ASN A 22 -0.70 7.27 13.51
C ASN A 22 -0.57 7.52 12.00
N THR A 23 -0.12 6.53 11.23
CA THR A 23 0.00 6.63 9.76
C THR A 23 -1.38 6.73 9.10
N LEU A 24 -2.35 5.93 9.55
CA LEU A 24 -3.72 5.99 9.04
C LEU A 24 -4.41 7.32 9.37
N GLU A 25 -4.09 7.93 10.51
CA GLU A 25 -4.59 9.27 10.85
C GLU A 25 -4.09 10.36 9.89
N LEU A 26 -2.99 10.17 9.17
CA LEU A 26 -2.55 11.09 8.13
C LEU A 26 -3.48 11.08 6.91
N SER A 27 -4.08 9.94 6.61
CA SER A 27 -4.99 9.76 5.47
C SER A 27 -6.42 10.21 5.78
N TRP A 28 -6.81 10.24 7.07
CA TRP A 28 -8.19 10.52 7.49
C TRP A 28 -8.78 11.85 6.97
N PRO A 29 -8.01 12.95 6.86
CA PRO A 29 -8.55 14.21 6.31
C PRO A 29 -8.72 14.24 4.80
N ALA A 30 -8.33 13.19 4.07
CA ALA A 30 -8.49 13.12 2.63
C ALA A 30 -9.93 12.72 2.28
N HIS A 31 -10.55 13.46 1.37
CA HIS A 31 -11.84 13.10 0.77
C HIS A 31 -11.56 12.02 -0.28
N SER A 32 -11.79 10.75 0.07
CA SER A 32 -11.53 9.62 -0.80
C SER A 32 -12.79 9.22 -1.55
N ILE A 33 -12.64 8.94 -2.85
CA ILE A 33 -13.66 8.29 -3.68
C ILE A 33 -13.19 6.86 -3.92
N TYR A 34 -14.07 5.90 -3.67
CA TYR A 34 -13.76 4.48 -3.85
C TYR A 34 -14.44 3.95 -5.11
N GLY A 35 -13.66 3.33 -5.98
CA GLY A 35 -14.14 2.55 -7.11
C GLY A 35 -13.87 1.07 -6.89
N LEU A 36 -14.83 0.21 -7.14
CA LEU A 36 -14.70 -1.24 -7.07
C LEU A 36 -14.81 -1.79 -8.48
N LEU A 37 -13.78 -2.50 -8.92
CA LEU A 37 -13.67 -3.03 -10.29
C LEU A 37 -13.31 -4.51 -10.22
N GLU A 38 -13.95 -5.32 -11.05
CA GLU A 38 -13.58 -6.70 -11.29
C GLU A 38 -12.93 -6.81 -12.66
N VAL A 39 -11.79 -7.47 -12.71
CA VAL A 39 -11.01 -7.66 -13.94
C VAL A 39 -10.67 -9.13 -14.07
N ASP A 40 -10.96 -9.70 -15.23
CA ASP A 40 -10.51 -11.05 -15.57
C ASP A 40 -9.00 -11.04 -15.86
N VAL A 41 -8.27 -11.75 -15.02
CA VAL A 41 -6.81 -11.87 -15.10
C VAL A 41 -6.36 -13.27 -15.46
N THR A 42 -7.27 -14.13 -15.93
CA THR A 42 -7.02 -15.54 -16.25
C THR A 42 -5.88 -15.68 -17.24
N VAL A 43 -5.94 -14.94 -18.36
CA VAL A 43 -4.90 -14.99 -19.39
C VAL A 43 -3.56 -14.47 -18.86
N ALA A 44 -3.57 -13.39 -18.07
CA ALA A 44 -2.35 -12.84 -17.50
C ALA A 44 -1.67 -13.82 -16.54
N ARG A 45 -2.44 -14.52 -15.71
CA ARG A 45 -1.91 -15.54 -14.81
C ARG A 45 -1.36 -16.74 -15.58
N GLN A 46 -2.09 -17.26 -16.56
CA GLN A 46 -1.61 -18.37 -17.40
C GLN A 46 -0.28 -18.01 -18.08
N ARG A 47 -0.13 -16.79 -18.57
CA ARG A 47 1.12 -16.34 -19.20
C ARG A 47 2.28 -16.22 -18.21
N LEU A 48 2.00 -15.80 -16.97
CA LEU A 48 3.02 -15.79 -15.92
C LEU A 48 3.45 -17.21 -15.55
N ASP A 49 2.49 -18.13 -15.37
CA ASP A 49 2.76 -19.53 -15.04
C ASP A 49 3.56 -20.23 -16.16
N GLU A 50 3.22 -19.99 -17.46
CA GLU A 50 3.98 -20.49 -18.59
C GLU A 50 5.41 -19.94 -18.60
N LEU A 51 5.58 -18.66 -18.28
CA LEU A 51 6.91 -18.01 -18.23
C LEU A 51 7.75 -18.54 -17.06
N GLU A 52 7.14 -18.73 -15.91
CA GLU A 52 7.79 -19.39 -14.76
C GLU A 52 8.26 -20.80 -15.11
N ALA A 53 7.40 -21.60 -15.76
CA ALA A 53 7.75 -22.96 -16.18
C ALA A 53 8.90 -23.00 -17.19
N GLN A 54 9.00 -21.99 -18.07
CA GLN A 54 10.06 -21.90 -19.08
C GLN A 54 11.38 -21.37 -18.52
N THR A 55 11.33 -20.42 -17.61
CA THR A 55 12.53 -19.71 -17.12
C THR A 55 13.02 -20.20 -15.78
N GLY A 56 12.18 -20.88 -14.99
CA GLY A 56 12.46 -21.23 -13.60
C GLY A 56 12.50 -20.03 -12.66
N GLU A 57 12.10 -18.84 -13.13
CA GLU A 57 12.04 -17.61 -12.34
C GLU A 57 10.77 -17.58 -11.49
N ASP A 58 10.85 -17.09 -10.26
CA ASP A 58 9.71 -16.87 -9.37
C ASP A 58 9.07 -15.52 -9.68
N LEU A 59 7.98 -15.51 -10.47
CA LEU A 59 7.34 -14.30 -10.98
C LEU A 59 6.17 -13.85 -10.11
N SER A 60 6.15 -12.59 -9.75
CA SER A 60 5.12 -12.01 -8.87
C SER A 60 3.96 -11.41 -9.67
N PHE A 61 2.74 -11.87 -9.42
CA PHE A 61 1.55 -11.22 -9.95
C PHE A 61 1.43 -9.76 -9.49
N THR A 62 1.89 -9.44 -8.27
CA THR A 62 1.96 -8.05 -7.77
C THR A 62 2.92 -7.21 -8.61
N ALA A 63 4.05 -7.78 -9.07
CA ALA A 63 4.97 -7.10 -9.98
C ALA A 63 4.30 -6.81 -11.34
N PHE A 64 3.52 -7.75 -11.86
CA PHE A 64 2.75 -7.54 -13.09
C PHE A 64 1.75 -6.39 -12.94
N VAL A 65 0.97 -6.37 -11.86
CA VAL A 65 0.04 -5.28 -11.58
C VAL A 65 0.78 -3.94 -11.41
N ALA A 66 1.94 -3.93 -10.72
CA ALA A 66 2.75 -2.73 -10.55
C ALA A 66 3.21 -2.14 -11.88
N VAL A 67 3.62 -2.98 -12.84
CA VAL A 67 3.97 -2.53 -14.20
C VAL A 67 2.77 -1.94 -14.93
N CYS A 68 1.62 -2.60 -14.86
CA CYS A 68 0.39 -2.09 -15.50
C CYS A 68 0.00 -0.72 -14.94
N VAL A 69 0.03 -0.59 -13.61
CA VAL A 69 -0.26 0.67 -12.91
C VAL A 69 0.76 1.74 -13.29
N ALA A 70 2.06 1.42 -13.29
CA ALA A 70 3.11 2.37 -13.63
C ALA A 70 2.94 2.94 -15.03
N ARG A 71 2.58 2.10 -16.01
CA ARG A 71 2.34 2.53 -17.40
C ARG A 71 1.09 3.37 -17.52
N ALA A 72 -0.03 2.94 -16.94
CA ALA A 72 -1.28 3.68 -16.99
C ALA A 72 -1.15 5.06 -16.33
N VAL A 73 -0.48 5.15 -15.17
CA VAL A 73 -0.25 6.42 -14.48
C VAL A 73 0.72 7.32 -15.25
N ALA A 74 1.71 6.76 -15.94
CA ALA A 74 2.62 7.54 -16.80
C ALA A 74 1.90 8.22 -17.97
N GLU A 75 0.84 7.58 -18.50
CA GLU A 75 -0.04 8.14 -19.54
C GLU A 75 -1.04 9.16 -18.98
N HIS A 76 -1.43 9.01 -17.70
CA HIS A 76 -2.43 9.81 -17.02
C HIS A 76 -1.87 10.41 -15.73
N LYS A 77 -0.88 11.29 -15.83
CA LYS A 77 -0.10 11.83 -14.70
C LYS A 77 -0.96 12.56 -13.67
N GLU A 78 -2.11 13.07 -14.06
CA GLU A 78 -3.03 13.80 -13.19
C GLU A 78 -3.57 12.93 -12.05
N VAL A 79 -3.66 11.61 -12.24
CA VAL A 79 -4.20 10.69 -11.21
C VAL A 79 -3.28 10.55 -10.00
N GLN A 80 -1.97 10.86 -10.16
CA GLN A 80 -1.01 10.89 -9.06
C GLN A 80 -0.70 12.32 -8.56
N ALA A 81 -1.45 13.33 -9.01
CA ALA A 81 -1.22 14.71 -8.64
C ALA A 81 -1.51 14.96 -7.16
N TYR A 82 -0.70 15.82 -6.54
CA TYR A 82 -0.90 16.25 -5.16
C TYR A 82 -1.30 17.73 -5.11
N LEU A 83 -2.26 18.03 -4.23
CA LEU A 83 -2.67 19.42 -3.99
C LEU A 83 -1.68 20.11 -3.06
N GLN A 84 -1.04 21.18 -3.56
CA GLN A 84 -0.21 22.07 -2.77
C GLN A 84 -1.00 23.30 -2.35
N GLY A 85 -1.24 23.45 -1.05
CA GLY A 85 -2.05 24.55 -0.53
C GLY A 85 -3.50 24.47 -1.02
N ARG A 86 -4.00 25.57 -1.63
CA ARG A 86 -5.39 25.68 -2.11
C ARG A 86 -5.53 25.91 -3.61
N GLY A 87 -4.45 25.97 -4.36
CA GLY A 87 -4.55 26.43 -5.75
C GLY A 87 -3.49 25.89 -6.70
N ARG A 88 -2.65 24.95 -6.26
CA ARG A 88 -1.61 24.35 -7.11
C ARG A 88 -1.68 22.84 -7.06
N LEU A 89 -1.53 22.20 -8.21
CA LEU A 89 -1.31 20.77 -8.34
C LEU A 89 0.17 20.52 -8.65
N ILE A 90 0.76 19.58 -7.93
CA ILE A 90 2.08 19.05 -8.24
C ILE A 90 1.87 17.81 -9.08
N LEU A 91 2.34 17.83 -10.31
CA LEU A 91 2.37 16.69 -11.21
C LEU A 91 3.77 16.08 -11.17
N PHE A 92 3.84 14.77 -10.97
CA PHE A 92 5.10 14.03 -10.96
C PHE A 92 5.36 13.45 -12.36
N GLU A 93 6.60 13.54 -12.82
CA GLU A 93 7.02 12.92 -14.09
C GLU A 93 7.22 11.42 -13.92
N ASP A 94 7.80 11.03 -12.80
CA ASP A 94 8.06 9.63 -12.46
C ASP A 94 6.95 9.04 -11.62
N VAL A 95 6.67 7.75 -11.85
CA VAL A 95 5.72 6.99 -11.05
C VAL A 95 6.47 6.23 -9.96
N ASN A 96 6.26 6.61 -8.71
CA ASN A 96 6.85 5.95 -7.56
C ASN A 96 5.77 5.14 -6.84
N ILE A 97 5.85 3.81 -6.91
CA ILE A 97 4.83 2.93 -6.33
C ILE A 97 5.22 2.53 -4.93
N GLY A 98 4.43 2.97 -3.94
CA GLY A 98 4.51 2.49 -2.56
C GLY A 98 3.81 1.14 -2.43
N LEU A 99 4.57 0.11 -2.15
CA LEU A 99 4.09 -1.26 -1.96
C LEU A 99 4.11 -1.65 -0.49
N MET A 100 3.07 -2.37 -0.06
CA MET A 100 3.08 -3.09 1.19
C MET A 100 3.48 -4.54 0.91
N ILE A 101 4.68 -4.91 1.33
CA ILE A 101 5.26 -6.24 1.10
C ILE A 101 5.22 -7.03 2.40
N GLU A 102 4.70 -8.25 2.34
CA GLU A 102 4.78 -9.18 3.45
C GLU A 102 6.20 -9.73 3.56
N HIS A 103 6.76 -9.60 4.74
CA HIS A 103 8.09 -10.04 5.07
C HIS A 103 8.05 -11.10 6.17
N GLN A 104 8.78 -12.17 5.98
CA GLN A 104 8.87 -13.24 6.95
C GLN A 104 9.96 -12.92 7.97
N ALA A 105 9.59 -12.52 9.18
CA ALA A 105 10.49 -12.25 10.29
C ALA A 105 10.43 -13.40 11.31
N GLY A 106 11.15 -14.49 11.04
CA GLY A 106 11.04 -15.72 11.83
C GLY A 106 9.65 -16.36 11.71
N GLU A 107 9.01 -16.67 12.83
CA GLU A 107 7.64 -17.22 12.86
C GLU A 107 6.54 -16.14 12.65
N LYS A 108 6.88 -14.86 12.63
CA LYS A 108 5.92 -13.77 12.51
C LYS A 108 6.00 -13.13 11.13
N ARG A 109 4.84 -12.97 10.51
CA ARG A 109 4.70 -12.18 9.29
C ARG A 109 4.58 -10.71 9.64
N ALA A 110 5.35 -9.85 9.01
CA ALA A 110 5.32 -8.41 9.18
C ALA A 110 5.11 -7.73 7.83
N LEU A 111 4.23 -6.74 7.78
CA LEU A 111 4.09 -5.88 6.61
C LEU A 111 5.15 -4.78 6.64
N MET A 112 5.81 -4.57 5.51
CA MET A 112 6.82 -3.57 5.34
C MET A 112 6.51 -2.73 4.10
N GLY A 113 6.58 -1.39 4.25
CA GLY A 113 6.47 -0.48 3.12
C GLY A 113 7.77 -0.46 2.33
N HIS A 114 7.67 -0.54 1.01
CA HIS A 114 8.76 -0.36 0.07
C HIS A 114 8.32 0.57 -1.05
N VAL A 115 9.21 1.41 -1.57
CA VAL A 115 8.92 2.31 -2.69
C VAL A 115 9.72 1.88 -3.90
N ILE A 116 9.02 1.48 -4.96
CA ILE A 116 9.63 1.26 -6.28
C ILE A 116 9.72 2.62 -6.97
N ALA A 117 10.89 3.22 -6.96
CA ALA A 117 11.12 4.51 -7.59
C ALA A 117 11.22 4.38 -9.10
N GLY A 118 10.60 5.32 -9.84
CA GLY A 118 10.65 5.36 -11.31
C GLY A 118 10.10 4.08 -11.95
N ALA A 119 9.01 3.53 -11.43
CA ALA A 119 8.44 2.27 -11.88
C ALA A 119 8.05 2.28 -13.37
N ASN A 120 7.71 3.46 -13.92
CA ASN A 120 7.40 3.65 -15.34
C ASN A 120 8.61 3.45 -16.28
N HIS A 121 9.83 3.54 -15.76
CA HIS A 121 11.07 3.31 -16.50
C HIS A 121 11.64 1.90 -16.33
N LYS A 122 11.03 1.09 -15.46
CA LYS A 122 11.48 -0.26 -15.15
C LYS A 122 10.77 -1.32 -15.98
N THR A 123 11.48 -2.37 -16.33
CA THR A 123 10.90 -3.57 -16.91
C THR A 123 10.20 -4.42 -15.87
N PHE A 124 9.35 -5.34 -16.30
CA PHE A 124 8.70 -6.30 -15.40
C PHE A 124 9.71 -7.08 -14.55
N ARG A 125 10.81 -7.57 -15.17
CA ARG A 125 11.85 -8.30 -14.42
C ARG A 125 12.51 -7.44 -13.36
N GLN A 126 12.86 -6.20 -13.68
CA GLN A 126 13.48 -5.30 -12.69
C GLN A 126 12.56 -5.04 -11.49
N ILE A 127 11.25 -4.85 -11.71
CA ILE A 127 10.28 -4.69 -10.63
C ILE A 127 10.10 -5.99 -9.85
N ASN A 128 10.03 -7.14 -10.54
CA ASN A 128 9.93 -8.44 -9.90
C ASN A 128 11.13 -8.73 -8.99
N ASP A 129 12.33 -8.54 -9.51
CA ASP A 129 13.57 -8.78 -8.77
C ASP A 129 13.69 -7.87 -7.55
N GLU A 130 13.28 -6.60 -7.68
CA GLU A 130 13.24 -5.66 -6.57
C GLU A 130 12.28 -6.12 -5.47
N ILE A 131 11.06 -6.54 -5.84
CA ILE A 131 10.08 -7.08 -4.89
C ILE A 131 10.62 -8.34 -4.21
N ARG A 132 11.16 -9.29 -4.97
CA ARG A 132 11.71 -10.54 -4.44
C ARG A 132 12.94 -10.29 -3.55
N ALA A 133 13.80 -9.35 -3.91
CA ALA A 133 14.93 -8.95 -3.08
C ALA A 133 14.45 -8.41 -1.72
N VAL A 134 13.43 -7.56 -1.70
CA VAL A 134 12.84 -7.05 -0.45
C VAL A 134 12.21 -8.18 0.37
N GLN A 135 11.51 -9.12 -0.24
CA GLN A 135 10.91 -10.26 0.46
C GLN A 135 11.93 -11.18 1.12
N ARG A 136 13.10 -11.38 0.46
CA ARG A 136 14.19 -12.25 0.94
C ARG A 136 15.13 -11.55 1.93
N ALA A 137 15.20 -10.22 1.91
CA ALA A 137 16.08 -9.48 2.79
C ALA A 137 15.66 -9.65 4.26
N PRO A 138 16.61 -9.71 5.22
CA PRO A 138 16.25 -9.71 6.63
C PRO A 138 15.50 -8.43 6.98
N ALA A 139 14.45 -8.54 7.80
CA ALA A 139 13.64 -7.38 8.17
C ALA A 139 14.54 -6.30 8.82
N PRO A 140 14.64 -5.10 8.22
CA PRO A 140 15.46 -4.05 8.80
C PRO A 140 14.90 -3.65 10.17
N ALA A 141 15.80 -3.51 11.15
CA ALA A 141 15.43 -3.17 12.53
C ALA A 141 14.57 -1.90 12.63
N ASN A 142 14.70 -0.99 11.67
CA ASN A 142 14.01 0.31 11.64
C ASN A 142 12.83 0.39 10.67
N ARG A 143 12.43 -0.73 10.01
CA ARG A 143 11.30 -0.77 9.06
C ARG A 143 11.32 0.35 8.01
N GLY A 144 12.50 0.78 7.56
CA GLY A 144 12.67 1.85 6.58
C GLY A 144 12.45 3.27 7.12
N MET A 145 12.10 3.45 8.40
CA MET A 145 11.92 4.77 9.01
C MET A 145 13.16 5.21 9.77
N PRO A 146 13.58 6.50 9.66
CA PRO A 146 14.64 7.04 10.50
C PRO A 146 14.31 6.86 12.00
N GLY A 147 15.31 6.53 12.81
CA GLY A 147 15.11 6.26 14.25
C GLY A 147 14.47 7.42 15.01
N TRP A 148 14.85 8.66 14.70
CA TRP A 148 14.26 9.86 15.30
C TRP A 148 12.76 10.01 14.97
N PHE A 149 12.37 9.70 13.74
CA PHE A 149 10.97 9.75 13.29
C PHE A 149 10.12 8.74 14.05
N ARG A 150 10.62 7.51 14.17
CA ARG A 150 9.99 6.47 14.97
C ARG A 150 9.85 6.87 16.44
N SER A 151 10.89 7.47 17.04
CA SER A 151 10.86 7.92 18.43
C SER A 151 9.80 8.99 18.67
N LEU A 152 9.63 9.93 17.74
CA LEU A 152 8.59 10.97 17.81
C LEU A 152 7.18 10.39 17.63
N MET A 153 7.02 9.41 16.72
CA MET A 153 5.73 8.71 16.58
C MET A 153 5.32 7.90 17.81
N LEU A 154 6.30 7.39 18.56
CA LEU A 154 6.08 6.60 19.77
C LEU A 154 6.11 7.43 21.05
N ALA A 155 6.40 8.73 20.96
CA ALA A 155 6.45 9.65 22.08
C ALA A 155 5.14 9.68 22.89
N PRO A 156 5.16 10.16 24.15
CA PRO A 156 3.95 10.37 24.95
C PRO A 156 2.91 11.22 24.20
N TRP A 157 1.63 10.96 24.51
CA TRP A 157 0.47 11.50 23.79
C TRP A 157 0.54 12.98 23.36
N PRO A 158 0.91 13.97 24.20
CA PRO A 158 0.91 15.35 23.74
C PRO A 158 1.97 15.61 22.68
N LEU A 159 3.14 14.99 22.80
CA LEU A 159 4.25 15.19 21.88
C LEU A 159 4.02 14.51 20.53
N SER A 160 3.51 13.28 20.53
CA SER A 160 3.15 12.57 19.31
C SER A 160 2.05 13.30 18.54
N ARG A 161 1.03 13.86 19.19
CA ARG A 161 -0.01 14.66 18.53
C ARG A 161 0.53 15.94 17.92
N LEU A 162 1.40 16.64 18.62
CA LEU A 162 2.06 17.83 18.07
C LEU A 162 2.89 17.48 16.85
N PHE A 163 3.67 16.41 16.93
CA PHE A 163 4.45 15.90 15.81
C PHE A 163 3.58 15.56 14.60
N MET A 164 2.46 14.84 14.81
CA MET A 164 1.52 14.51 13.74
C MET A 164 0.85 15.75 13.15
N ALA A 165 0.53 16.75 13.96
CA ALA A 165 0.00 18.03 13.49
C ALA A 165 1.01 18.78 12.61
N LEU A 166 2.28 18.80 13.02
CA LEU A 166 3.36 19.38 12.23
C LEU A 166 3.58 18.63 10.90
N LEU A 167 3.54 17.29 10.92
CA LEU A 167 3.63 16.49 9.70
C LEU A 167 2.49 16.81 8.74
N ARG A 168 1.25 16.88 9.23
CA ARG A 168 0.10 17.27 8.40
C ARG A 168 0.23 18.67 7.83
N TRP A 169 0.69 19.60 8.64
CA TRP A 169 0.90 20.99 8.20
C TRP A 169 2.00 21.08 7.15
N ASN A 170 3.13 20.39 7.36
CA ASN A 170 4.20 20.31 6.39
C ASN A 170 3.76 19.65 5.08
N GLY A 171 3.05 18.52 5.15
CA GLY A 171 2.53 17.83 3.98
C GLY A 171 1.52 18.64 3.16
N ARG A 172 0.78 19.56 3.79
CA ARG A 172 -0.08 20.51 3.07
C ARG A 172 0.70 21.63 2.38
N ARG A 173 1.87 21.99 2.90
CA ARG A 173 2.76 22.99 2.30
C ARG A 173 3.64 22.39 1.22
N ASP A 174 4.21 21.23 1.53
CA ASP A 174 5.09 20.48 0.65
C ASP A 174 4.72 19.00 0.65
N PRO A 175 3.77 18.60 -0.23
CA PRO A 175 3.38 17.20 -0.38
C PRO A 175 4.53 16.30 -0.86
N THR A 176 5.56 16.86 -1.51
CA THR A 176 6.69 16.08 -2.04
C THR A 176 7.49 15.39 -0.94
N SER A 177 7.45 15.92 0.27
CA SER A 177 8.12 15.32 1.44
C SER A 177 7.62 13.90 1.78
N PHE A 178 6.39 13.55 1.38
CA PHE A 178 5.83 12.21 1.60
C PHE A 178 6.18 11.22 0.50
N VAL A 179 6.49 11.70 -0.71
CA VAL A 179 6.77 10.84 -1.88
C VAL A 179 7.96 9.91 -1.63
N GLY A 180 9.01 10.42 -1.00
CA GLY A 180 10.19 9.60 -0.67
C GLY A 180 9.93 8.46 0.32
N MET A 181 8.88 8.57 1.15
CA MET A 181 8.51 7.56 2.16
C MET A 181 7.40 6.64 1.71
N GLY A 182 6.50 7.11 0.85
CA GLY A 182 5.28 6.37 0.49
C GLY A 182 5.02 6.22 -1.00
N GLY A 183 5.84 6.83 -1.85
CA GLY A 183 5.60 6.88 -3.29
C GLY A 183 4.50 7.88 -3.69
N THR A 184 4.26 8.00 -4.99
CA THR A 184 3.18 8.83 -5.56
C THR A 184 1.86 8.08 -5.66
N VAL A 185 1.94 6.75 -5.79
CA VAL A 185 0.81 5.82 -5.87
C VAL A 185 0.98 4.72 -4.83
N ALA A 186 -0.09 4.35 -4.14
CA ALA A 186 -0.08 3.20 -3.24
C ALA A 186 -0.62 1.95 -3.93
N LEU A 187 0.06 0.83 -3.78
CA LEU A 187 -0.41 -0.48 -4.23
C LEU A 187 -0.30 -1.48 -3.08
N THR A 188 -1.38 -2.16 -2.77
CA THR A 188 -1.39 -3.23 -1.78
C THR A 188 -2.08 -4.48 -2.34
N SER A 189 -1.51 -5.64 -2.04
CA SER A 189 -2.12 -6.93 -2.38
C SER A 189 -2.65 -7.57 -1.11
N VAL A 190 -3.96 -7.77 -1.04
CA VAL A 190 -4.63 -8.36 0.13
C VAL A 190 -5.08 -9.80 -0.11
N GLY A 191 -4.80 -10.36 -1.29
CA GLY A 191 -5.19 -11.72 -1.65
C GLY A 191 -4.62 -12.82 -0.74
N LEU A 192 -3.48 -12.56 -0.10
CA LEU A 192 -2.83 -13.49 0.84
C LEU A 192 -3.51 -13.54 2.22
N PHE A 193 -4.27 -12.51 2.58
CA PHE A 193 -4.90 -12.43 3.91
C PHE A 193 -6.27 -13.08 4.00
N GLY A 194 -6.87 -13.40 2.85
CA GLY A 194 -8.24 -13.90 2.78
C GLY A 194 -8.41 -15.40 3.11
N GLY A 195 -7.35 -16.17 3.33
CA GLY A 195 -7.46 -17.62 3.62
C GLY A 195 -8.29 -18.38 2.59
N GLY A 196 -8.30 -17.95 1.31
CA GLY A 196 -9.15 -18.52 0.26
C GLY A 196 -10.52 -17.84 0.11
N HIS A 197 -10.84 -16.87 0.94
CA HIS A 197 -12.07 -16.08 0.81
C HIS A 197 -11.88 -14.92 -0.16
N SER A 198 -12.88 -14.67 -1.01
CA SER A 198 -12.95 -13.49 -1.87
C SER A 198 -13.52 -12.30 -1.11
N GLY A 199 -13.04 -11.10 -1.43
CA GLY A 199 -13.54 -9.89 -0.80
C GLY A 199 -12.87 -8.62 -1.31
N TRP A 200 -13.48 -7.49 -0.95
CA TRP A 200 -13.00 -6.16 -1.27
C TRP A 200 -12.22 -5.59 -0.10
N ALA A 201 -11.10 -4.94 -0.38
CA ALA A 201 -10.34 -4.21 0.63
C ALA A 201 -10.34 -2.72 0.27
N LEU A 202 -10.82 -1.89 1.18
CA LEU A 202 -10.77 -0.44 1.09
C LEU A 202 -9.74 0.06 2.10
N THR A 203 -8.64 0.60 1.60
CA THR A 203 -7.54 1.09 2.44
C THR A 203 -7.40 2.59 2.25
N PRO A 204 -7.59 3.41 3.30
CA PRO A 204 -7.28 4.82 3.22
C PRO A 204 -5.76 4.99 3.02
N THR A 205 -5.38 5.81 2.05
CA THR A 205 -3.97 6.10 1.77
C THR A 205 -3.72 7.61 1.77
N PRO A 206 -2.53 8.08 2.12
CA PRO A 206 -2.17 9.48 1.97
C PRO A 206 -1.84 9.87 0.51
N GLN A 207 -1.68 8.90 -0.39
CA GLN A 207 -1.46 9.11 -1.81
C GLN A 207 -2.77 9.48 -2.52
N SER A 208 -2.65 10.21 -3.65
CA SER A 208 -3.81 10.60 -4.46
C SER A 208 -4.49 9.40 -5.12
N LEU A 209 -3.71 8.38 -5.48
CA LEU A 209 -4.21 7.12 -6.00
C LEU A 209 -3.76 5.96 -5.11
N GLY A 210 -4.70 5.15 -4.66
CA GLY A 210 -4.45 3.91 -3.94
C GLY A 210 -5.18 2.75 -4.58
N LEU A 211 -4.49 1.66 -4.84
CA LEU A 211 -5.04 0.43 -5.37
C LEU A 211 -4.89 -0.69 -4.35
N ALA A 212 -5.98 -1.40 -4.09
CA ALA A 212 -5.98 -2.63 -3.33
C ALA A 212 -6.39 -3.78 -4.24
N VAL A 213 -5.48 -4.73 -4.45
CA VAL A 213 -5.72 -5.91 -5.29
C VAL A 213 -6.17 -7.05 -4.40
N GLY A 214 -7.43 -7.45 -4.56
CA GLY A 214 -8.02 -8.62 -3.90
C GLY A 214 -8.10 -9.83 -4.85
N LEU A 215 -8.53 -10.96 -4.30
CA LEU A 215 -8.93 -12.12 -5.08
C LEU A 215 -10.46 -12.19 -5.07
N CYS A 216 -11.08 -12.22 -6.26
CA CYS A 216 -12.45 -12.70 -6.42
C CYS A 216 -12.39 -14.14 -6.89
N ALA A 217 -13.07 -15.06 -6.18
CA ALA A 217 -13.19 -16.41 -6.64
C ALA A 217 -14.17 -16.45 -7.83
N SER A 218 -13.72 -17.01 -8.93
CA SER A 218 -14.44 -17.11 -10.22
C SER A 218 -15.78 -17.89 -10.17
N ALA A 219 -16.17 -18.43 -9.02
CA ALA A 219 -17.37 -19.29 -8.89
C ALA A 219 -18.72 -18.54 -8.92
N ALA A 220 -18.74 -17.22 -8.91
CA ALA A 220 -19.99 -16.44 -8.82
C ALA A 220 -20.55 -15.97 -10.18
N MET A 221 -19.82 -16.11 -11.28
CA MET A 221 -20.22 -15.56 -12.59
C MET A 221 -21.03 -16.52 -13.49
N THR A 222 -21.30 -17.73 -13.06
CA THR A 222 -22.12 -18.69 -13.85
C THR A 222 -23.62 -18.56 -13.65
N GLY A 223 -24.10 -17.57 -12.94
CA GLY A 223 -25.51 -17.40 -12.56
C GLY A 223 -26.31 -16.30 -13.24
N VAL A 224 -25.72 -15.45 -14.10
CA VAL A 224 -26.50 -14.45 -14.84
C VAL A 224 -26.81 -15.03 -16.23
N SER A 225 -27.83 -15.89 -16.27
CA SER A 225 -28.53 -16.25 -17.49
C SER A 225 -29.30 -15.02 -17.97
N GLN A 226 -29.09 -14.70 -19.24
CA GLN A 226 -29.89 -13.71 -19.97
C GLN A 226 -31.36 -14.11 -19.88
N ALA A 227 -32.19 -13.22 -19.34
CA ALA A 227 -33.62 -13.17 -19.53
C ALA A 227 -33.99 -11.86 -20.23
#